data_f859c85b7f0dc0c6336d6742aa494f2c
#
_entry.id   f859c85b7f0dc0c6336d6742aa494f2c
#
_cell.length_a   1.000
_cell.length_b   1.000
_cell.length_c   1.000
_cell.angle_alpha   90.00
_cell.angle_beta   90.00
_cell.angle_gamma   90.00
#
_symmetry.space_group_name_H-M   'P 1'
#
loop_
_entity.id
_entity.type
_entity.pdbx_description
1 polymer ?
#
loop_
_entity_poly.entity_id
_entity_poly.type
_entity_poly.pdbx_seq_one_letter_code
_entity_poly.pdbx_strand_id
1 'polypeptide(L)'
;MLNRGYLLKGETVEGAIERICSAAAQRLYKPELKEAFKEMVERGWMSLSSPVWANMGTERGLPISCFNVHVPDDIEGITHKLGEVIMQTKLGGGTSAYFGAMRERGSAVTDNGKSSGAVSFMRLFDTVMDTISQGGVRRGAFAAYLDIDHPDIEEFLSIKDIGHPIQNLFYGVCVPDYWMQDMIDGDINKRKIWAKVLESRQQKGLPYIFFTDNVNRNKPQVYKDMNLTINASNLCSEIMLPSTEDESFICCLSSMNLELYDEWKDTNAVKLAIFFLDAVLQEFIAKTEGNHYLKSANSFAKRHRALGLGVLGWHSYLQKNMIPFEGMQAKQLTTSIFSDIQEKASKASKDLAWIYGEPELLKGYGRRNTTLLAIAPTTSSSAILGQTSPGIEPFSSNYFKAGLSKGNFIRKNKYLRELLIQKGMDNEDTWRSIMLQHGSVQHLKQLTAEEKEVFKTFKEISQLEIIQQASIRQKYVDQSQSLNLNIPAELPVKDVNKLLIEAWKLGIKTLYYQRSQSVSKEMVTSLVTCKSCEG
;
A
#
# COMPACT_ATOMS: atom_id res chain seq x y z
N MET A 1 -4.10 20.31 3.66
CA MET A 1 -4.06 18.92 4.11
C MET A 1 -3.12 18.75 5.29
N LEU A 2 -1.88 19.18 5.21
CA LEU A 2 -0.89 19.08 6.31
C LEU A 2 -1.39 19.64 7.65
N ASN A 3 -2.13 20.76 7.64
CA ASN A 3 -2.73 21.36 8.86
C ASN A 3 -3.78 20.50 9.60
N ARG A 4 -4.11 19.31 9.09
CA ARG A 4 -5.10 18.41 9.71
C ARG A 4 -4.50 17.42 10.72
N GLY A 5 -3.42 17.80 11.41
CA GLY A 5 -2.79 17.00 12.46
C GLY A 5 -1.42 16.43 12.10
N TYR A 6 -0.90 16.71 10.91
CA TYR A 6 0.46 16.32 10.53
C TYR A 6 1.52 17.31 11.07
N LEU A 7 1.16 18.59 11.15
CA LEU A 7 2.03 19.62 11.72
C LEU A 7 1.89 19.67 13.25
N LEU A 8 2.92 20.12 13.92
CA LEU A 8 2.87 20.47 15.34
C LEU A 8 2.04 21.75 15.51
N LYS A 9 1.57 22.00 16.72
CA LYS A 9 0.79 23.21 17.03
C LYS A 9 1.63 24.47 16.75
N GLY A 10 1.17 25.29 15.80
CA GLY A 10 1.86 26.51 15.37
C GLY A 10 3.01 26.30 14.39
N GLU A 11 3.26 25.07 13.94
CA GLU A 11 4.29 24.76 12.97
C GLU A 11 3.85 25.14 11.55
N THR A 12 4.77 25.69 10.74
CA THR A 12 4.58 25.89 9.30
C THR A 12 5.01 24.66 8.52
N VAL A 13 4.69 24.60 7.24
CA VAL A 13 5.15 23.51 6.37
C VAL A 13 6.67 23.50 6.26
N GLU A 14 7.27 24.66 6.10
CA GLU A 14 8.73 24.85 6.04
C GLU A 14 9.39 24.42 7.35
N GLY A 15 8.77 24.76 8.50
CA GLY A 15 9.23 24.33 9.83
C GLY A 15 9.18 22.81 9.99
N ALA A 16 8.14 22.16 9.48
CA ALA A 16 8.04 20.70 9.48
C ALA A 16 9.11 20.05 8.61
N ILE A 17 9.34 20.56 7.41
CA ILE A 17 10.40 20.06 6.51
C ILE A 17 11.77 20.21 7.19
N GLU A 18 12.03 21.37 7.79
CA GLU A 18 13.26 21.64 8.53
C GLU A 18 13.47 20.65 9.69
N ARG A 19 12.44 20.41 10.49
CA ARG A 19 12.47 19.44 11.61
C ARG A 19 12.75 18.02 11.11
N ILE A 20 12.01 17.57 10.08
CA ILE A 20 12.11 16.21 9.54
C ILE A 20 13.50 15.97 8.93
N CYS A 21 13.98 16.88 8.10
CA CYS A 21 15.26 16.73 7.42
C CYS A 21 16.46 16.85 8.40
N SER A 22 16.34 17.72 9.40
CA SER A 22 17.34 17.82 10.48
C SER A 22 17.41 16.52 11.29
N ALA A 23 16.26 15.96 11.68
CA ALA A 23 16.22 14.70 12.39
C ALA A 23 16.80 13.54 11.56
N ALA A 24 16.48 13.46 10.27
CA ALA A 24 17.03 12.44 9.37
C ALA A 24 18.55 12.53 9.25
N ALA A 25 19.08 13.72 9.02
CA ALA A 25 20.51 13.94 8.93
C ALA A 25 21.24 13.61 10.24
N GLN A 26 20.63 13.95 11.39
CA GLN A 26 21.15 13.62 12.71
C GLN A 26 21.18 12.10 12.96
N ARG A 27 20.13 11.35 12.56
CA ARG A 27 20.08 9.89 12.71
C ARG A 27 21.14 9.15 11.90
N LEU A 28 21.59 9.76 10.81
CA LEU A 28 22.69 9.24 9.99
C LEU A 28 24.06 9.76 10.42
N TYR A 29 24.16 10.65 11.41
CA TYR A 29 25.40 11.36 11.75
C TYR A 29 26.03 12.07 10.55
N LYS A 30 25.20 12.61 9.66
CA LYS A 30 25.58 13.27 8.41
C LYS A 30 24.82 14.59 8.24
N PRO A 31 25.19 15.63 9.03
CA PRO A 31 24.53 16.93 8.98
C PRO A 31 24.55 17.57 7.60
N GLU A 32 25.55 17.24 6.78
CA GLU A 32 25.68 17.71 5.39
C GLU A 32 24.54 17.23 4.47
N LEU A 33 23.82 16.17 4.82
CA LEU A 33 22.69 15.67 4.02
C LEU A 33 21.38 16.43 4.24
N LYS A 34 21.30 17.26 5.27
CA LYS A 34 20.08 17.98 5.62
C LYS A 34 19.53 18.80 4.46
N GLU A 35 20.37 19.64 3.85
CA GLU A 35 19.93 20.52 2.76
C GLU A 35 19.55 19.73 1.50
N ALA A 36 20.22 18.61 1.22
CA ALA A 36 19.87 17.73 0.11
C ALA A 36 18.52 17.03 0.34
N PHE A 37 18.22 16.60 1.57
CA PHE A 37 16.90 16.05 1.92
C PHE A 37 15.82 17.12 1.80
N LYS A 38 16.08 18.32 2.26
CA LYS A 38 15.17 19.45 2.20
C LYS A 38 14.83 19.81 0.76
N GLU A 39 15.85 20.00 -0.09
CA GLU A 39 15.66 20.28 -1.51
C GLU A 39 14.78 19.23 -2.19
N MET A 40 15.00 17.93 -1.93
CA MET A 40 14.24 16.84 -2.52
C MET A 40 12.74 16.90 -2.14
N VAL A 41 12.41 17.28 -0.89
CA VAL A 41 11.03 17.42 -0.42
C VAL A 41 10.40 18.71 -0.94
N GLU A 42 11.11 19.83 -0.91
CA GLU A 42 10.63 21.15 -1.37
C GLU A 42 10.38 21.19 -2.87
N ARG A 43 11.22 20.54 -3.66
CA ARG A 43 10.99 20.37 -5.11
C ARG A 43 9.84 19.41 -5.44
N GLY A 44 9.31 18.69 -4.44
CA GLY A 44 8.26 17.68 -4.66
C GLY A 44 8.75 16.43 -5.40
N TRP A 45 10.06 16.18 -5.43
CA TRP A 45 10.64 14.96 -6.01
C TRP A 45 10.33 13.73 -5.19
N MET A 46 10.24 13.89 -3.87
CA MET A 46 9.84 12.86 -2.92
C MET A 46 8.68 13.34 -2.06
N SER A 47 7.67 12.50 -1.94
CA SER A 47 6.58 12.68 -0.99
C SER A 47 6.79 11.81 0.22
N LEU A 48 6.81 12.42 1.39
CA LEU A 48 6.93 11.73 2.67
C LEU A 48 5.61 11.05 3.03
N SER A 49 5.71 9.89 3.66
CA SER A 49 4.53 9.24 4.23
C SER A 49 3.95 10.04 5.39
N SER A 50 2.64 9.91 5.61
CA SER A 50 1.93 10.62 6.68
C SER A 50 2.56 10.48 8.07
N PRO A 51 3.04 9.29 8.52
CA PRO A 51 3.71 9.17 9.81
C PRO A 51 5.05 9.91 9.89
N VAL A 52 5.76 10.03 8.79
CA VAL A 52 7.00 10.83 8.73
C VAL A 52 6.68 12.30 8.94
N TRP A 53 5.67 12.83 8.22
CA TRP A 53 5.19 14.21 8.44
C TRP A 53 4.80 14.46 9.89
N ALA A 54 4.04 13.53 10.48
CA ALA A 54 3.49 13.70 11.82
C ALA A 54 4.50 13.53 12.95
N ASN A 55 5.44 12.60 12.84
CA ASN A 55 6.15 12.05 13.98
C ASN A 55 7.68 12.08 13.89
N MET A 56 8.27 12.26 12.68
CA MET A 56 9.74 12.33 12.55
C MET A 56 10.30 13.55 13.26
N GLY A 57 11.30 13.35 14.12
CA GLY A 57 11.90 14.41 14.92
C GLY A 57 10.99 14.97 16.02
N THR A 58 10.00 14.20 16.49
CA THR A 58 9.09 14.57 17.59
C THR A 58 9.01 13.45 18.62
N GLU A 59 8.49 13.74 19.82
CA GLU A 59 8.17 12.73 20.84
C GLU A 59 6.74 12.14 20.68
N ARG A 60 5.98 12.58 19.68
CA ARG A 60 4.53 12.35 19.58
C ARG A 60 4.13 10.93 19.22
N GLY A 61 4.89 10.23 18.43
CA GLY A 61 4.55 8.89 17.91
C GLY A 61 5.68 8.30 17.08
N LEU A 62 5.36 7.28 16.29
CA LEU A 62 6.33 6.57 15.45
C LEU A 62 6.29 7.08 14.00
N PRO A 63 7.43 7.19 13.31
CA PRO A 63 7.48 7.64 11.92
C PRO A 63 7.16 6.53 10.91
N ILE A 64 6.63 5.38 11.37
CA ILE A 64 6.30 4.19 10.58
C ILE A 64 4.82 3.86 10.77
N SER A 65 4.16 3.45 9.70
CA SER A 65 2.74 3.14 9.68
C SER A 65 2.39 1.70 9.34
N CYS A 66 3.34 0.88 8.90
CA CYS A 66 3.05 -0.47 8.42
C CYS A 66 3.62 -1.51 9.36
N PHE A 67 2.73 -2.26 10.01
CA PHE A 67 3.05 -3.32 10.97
C PHE A 67 2.28 -4.59 10.63
N ASN A 68 2.90 -5.73 10.92
CA ASN A 68 2.24 -7.03 10.88
C ASN A 68 2.73 -7.91 12.02
N VAL A 69 1.83 -8.66 12.61
CA VAL A 69 2.14 -9.64 13.65
C VAL A 69 1.74 -11.05 13.18
N HIS A 70 2.47 -12.05 13.63
CA HIS A 70 2.09 -13.45 13.52
C HIS A 70 1.37 -13.84 14.82
N VAL A 71 0.11 -14.29 14.73
CA VAL A 71 -0.68 -14.69 15.90
C VAL A 71 -0.50 -16.20 16.12
N PRO A 72 0.15 -16.63 17.22
CA PRO A 72 0.33 -18.04 17.52
C PRO A 72 -0.96 -18.69 18.03
N ASP A 73 -0.96 -20.04 18.11
CA ASP A 73 -2.14 -20.82 18.52
C ASP A 73 -2.15 -21.13 20.04
N ASP A 74 -1.87 -20.12 20.87
CA ASP A 74 -1.94 -20.20 22.32
C ASP A 74 -2.40 -18.87 22.94
N ILE A 75 -3.02 -18.92 24.12
CA ILE A 75 -3.64 -17.74 24.75
C ILE A 75 -2.60 -16.69 25.17
N GLU A 76 -1.43 -17.10 25.64
CA GLU A 76 -0.38 -16.19 26.07
C GLU A 76 0.14 -15.39 24.87
N GLY A 77 0.46 -16.08 23.77
CA GLY A 77 0.91 -15.47 22.54
C GLY A 77 -0.15 -14.58 21.89
N ILE A 78 -1.41 -15.02 21.82
CA ILE A 78 -2.54 -14.19 21.33
C ILE A 78 -2.64 -12.89 22.14
N THR A 79 -2.59 -12.99 23.47
CA THR A 79 -2.68 -11.84 24.37
C THR A 79 -1.50 -10.88 24.20
N HIS A 80 -0.29 -11.42 24.05
CA HIS A 80 0.90 -10.60 23.80
C HIS A 80 0.80 -9.87 22.44
N LYS A 81 0.41 -10.54 21.37
CA LYS A 81 0.24 -9.92 20.04
C LYS A 81 -0.90 -8.90 20.02
N LEU A 82 -1.98 -9.13 20.75
CA LEU A 82 -3.05 -8.14 20.93
C LEU A 82 -2.50 -6.87 21.61
N GLY A 83 -1.71 -7.00 22.67
CA GLY A 83 -1.04 -5.88 23.33
C GLY A 83 -0.07 -5.12 22.42
N GLU A 84 0.68 -5.86 21.60
CA GLU A 84 1.56 -5.28 20.57
C GLU A 84 0.77 -4.43 19.56
N VAL A 85 -0.35 -4.96 19.03
CA VAL A 85 -1.23 -4.27 18.07
C VAL A 85 -1.88 -3.02 18.71
N ILE A 86 -2.28 -3.08 19.97
CA ILE A 86 -2.78 -1.92 20.73
C ILE A 86 -1.73 -0.79 20.74
N MET A 87 -0.48 -1.11 21.05
CA MET A 87 0.60 -0.11 21.10
C MET A 87 0.97 0.43 19.73
N GLN A 88 1.04 -0.43 18.71
CA GLN A 88 1.28 -0.02 17.32
C GLN A 88 0.18 0.96 16.85
N THR A 89 -1.09 0.62 17.10
CA THR A 89 -2.26 1.45 16.73
C THR A 89 -2.25 2.79 17.47
N LYS A 90 -2.03 2.79 18.81
CA LYS A 90 -1.94 4.00 19.62
C LYS A 90 -0.87 4.97 19.10
N LEU A 91 0.25 4.45 18.59
CA LEU A 91 1.38 5.24 18.11
C LEU A 91 1.28 5.61 16.60
N GLY A 92 0.14 5.32 15.97
CA GLY A 92 -0.20 5.77 14.62
C GLY A 92 -0.03 4.75 13.51
N GLY A 93 0.24 3.49 13.87
CA GLY A 93 0.40 2.41 12.90
C GLY A 93 -0.92 1.91 12.33
N GLY A 94 -0.93 1.61 11.02
CA GLY A 94 -1.85 0.67 10.41
C GLY A 94 -1.31 -0.73 10.63
N THR A 95 -2.13 -1.64 11.12
CA THR A 95 -1.69 -2.96 11.56
C THR A 95 -2.33 -4.08 10.75
N SER A 96 -1.72 -5.23 10.77
CA SER A 96 -2.26 -6.46 10.19
C SER A 96 -1.78 -7.67 10.98
N ALA A 97 -2.43 -8.81 10.80
CA ALA A 97 -1.95 -10.05 11.38
C ALA A 97 -2.27 -11.27 10.50
N TYR A 98 -1.42 -12.26 10.60
CA TYR A 98 -1.64 -13.60 10.05
C TYR A 98 -2.22 -14.51 11.14
N PHE A 99 -3.36 -15.14 10.84
CA PHE A 99 -4.10 -16.03 11.74
C PHE A 99 -4.08 -17.50 11.30
N GLY A 100 -3.38 -17.83 10.22
CA GLY A 100 -3.36 -19.18 9.65
C GLY A 100 -2.66 -20.24 10.53
N ALA A 101 -1.92 -19.83 11.55
CA ALA A 101 -1.36 -20.75 12.53
C ALA A 101 -2.38 -21.25 13.56
N MET A 102 -3.53 -20.58 13.69
CA MET A 102 -4.56 -20.92 14.68
C MET A 102 -5.33 -22.16 14.26
N ARG A 103 -5.63 -23.01 15.24
CA ARG A 103 -6.49 -24.19 15.03
C ARG A 103 -7.91 -23.82 14.74
N GLU A 104 -8.60 -24.68 14.00
CA GLU A 104 -10.00 -24.52 13.63
C GLU A 104 -10.97 -24.50 14.81
N ARG A 105 -12.17 -23.96 14.59
CA ARG A 105 -13.29 -24.05 15.50
C ARG A 105 -13.66 -25.50 15.77
N GLY A 106 -13.82 -25.87 17.04
CA GLY A 106 -14.22 -27.20 17.48
C GLY A 106 -13.06 -28.17 17.70
N SER A 107 -11.82 -27.84 17.33
CA SER A 107 -10.65 -28.62 17.66
C SER A 107 -10.48 -28.77 19.18
N ALA A 108 -9.96 -29.91 19.61
CA ALA A 108 -9.70 -30.17 21.03
C ALA A 108 -8.62 -29.22 21.59
N VAL A 109 -8.89 -28.69 22.76
CA VAL A 109 -7.91 -27.95 23.57
C VAL A 109 -7.53 -28.83 24.76
N THR A 110 -6.24 -28.95 25.03
CA THR A 110 -5.70 -29.78 26.11
C THR A 110 -6.41 -29.46 27.43
N ASP A 111 -7.08 -30.46 28.00
CA ASP A 111 -7.81 -30.42 29.28
C ASP A 111 -8.97 -29.39 29.39
N ASN A 112 -9.35 -28.69 28.34
CA ASN A 112 -10.26 -27.52 28.41
C ASN A 112 -11.34 -27.43 27.35
N GLY A 113 -11.75 -28.52 26.72
CA GLY A 113 -12.88 -28.49 25.79
C GLY A 113 -12.50 -28.22 24.34
N LYS A 114 -13.17 -27.27 23.67
CA LYS A 114 -13.02 -27.04 22.22
C LYS A 114 -12.62 -25.61 21.89
N SER A 115 -11.79 -25.45 20.86
CA SER A 115 -11.38 -24.16 20.30
C SER A 115 -12.58 -23.39 19.78
N SER A 116 -12.58 -22.07 20.00
CA SER A 116 -13.56 -21.15 19.40
C SER A 116 -13.22 -20.73 17.96
N GLY A 117 -12.06 -21.14 17.43
CA GLY A 117 -11.62 -20.87 16.06
C GLY A 117 -11.01 -19.50 15.83
N ALA A 118 -10.31 -19.34 14.69
CA ALA A 118 -9.56 -18.14 14.36
C ALA A 118 -10.43 -16.87 14.32
N VAL A 119 -11.62 -16.94 13.73
CA VAL A 119 -12.52 -15.78 13.57
C VAL A 119 -13.01 -15.23 14.92
N SER A 120 -13.21 -16.09 15.91
CA SER A 120 -13.59 -15.65 17.25
C SER A 120 -12.52 -14.80 17.92
N PHE A 121 -11.25 -15.14 17.75
CA PHE A 121 -10.14 -14.34 18.28
C PHE A 121 -9.96 -13.02 17.50
N MET A 122 -10.26 -12.98 16.22
CA MET A 122 -10.25 -11.75 15.42
C MET A 122 -11.19 -10.68 15.99
N ARG A 123 -12.26 -11.05 16.73
CA ARG A 123 -13.16 -10.10 17.42
C ARG A 123 -12.44 -9.26 18.47
N LEU A 124 -11.40 -9.78 19.10
CA LEU A 124 -10.59 -9.01 20.06
C LEU A 124 -9.89 -7.86 19.34
N PHE A 125 -9.31 -8.13 18.17
CA PHE A 125 -8.65 -7.13 17.32
C PHE A 125 -9.65 -6.12 16.74
N ASP A 126 -10.85 -6.56 16.36
CA ASP A 126 -11.94 -5.68 15.90
C ASP A 126 -12.34 -4.67 17.00
N THR A 127 -12.47 -5.13 18.23
CA THR A 127 -12.79 -4.29 19.41
C THR A 127 -11.68 -3.28 19.67
N VAL A 128 -10.41 -3.67 19.51
CA VAL A 128 -9.28 -2.74 19.61
C VAL A 128 -9.38 -1.62 18.59
N MET A 129 -9.71 -1.95 17.33
CA MET A 129 -9.83 -0.94 16.26
C MET A 129 -10.97 0.04 16.50
N ASP A 130 -12.04 -0.40 17.13
CA ASP A 130 -13.16 0.47 17.51
C ASP A 130 -12.81 1.36 18.71
N THR A 131 -12.04 0.83 19.68
CA THR A 131 -11.78 1.47 20.96
C THR A 131 -10.54 2.38 20.93
N ILE A 132 -9.47 1.97 20.24
CA ILE A 132 -8.18 2.67 20.25
C ILE A 132 -8.07 3.58 19.03
N SER A 133 -7.90 4.87 19.27
CA SER A 133 -7.61 5.86 18.25
C SER A 133 -6.39 6.69 18.59
N GLN A 134 -5.64 7.13 17.59
CA GLN A 134 -4.49 7.99 17.76
C GLN A 134 -4.96 9.44 17.99
N GLY A 135 -5.15 9.85 19.25
CA GLY A 135 -5.35 11.25 19.62
C GLY A 135 -6.39 12.03 18.80
N GLY A 136 -7.41 11.37 18.25
CA GLY A 136 -8.42 11.99 17.38
C GLY A 136 -7.97 12.27 15.94
N VAL A 137 -6.71 11.96 15.59
CA VAL A 137 -6.13 12.23 14.25
C VAL A 137 -6.39 11.06 13.27
N ARG A 138 -6.26 9.82 13.76
CA ARG A 138 -6.47 8.59 12.97
C ARG A 138 -7.24 7.55 13.78
N ARG A 139 -8.21 6.88 13.14
CA ARG A 139 -8.80 5.65 13.71
C ARG A 139 -7.86 4.49 13.51
N GLY A 140 -7.93 3.50 14.42
CA GLY A 140 -7.27 2.22 14.24
C GLY A 140 -7.75 1.55 12.94
N ALA A 141 -6.83 0.91 12.22
CA ALA A 141 -7.15 0.11 11.06
C ALA A 141 -6.30 -1.15 11.05
N PHE A 142 -6.95 -2.28 10.76
CA PHE A 142 -6.35 -3.59 10.88
C PHE A 142 -6.83 -4.52 9.74
N ALA A 143 -5.91 -5.30 9.18
CA ALA A 143 -6.23 -6.35 8.21
C ALA A 143 -5.90 -7.73 8.77
N ALA A 144 -6.88 -8.63 8.79
CA ALA A 144 -6.70 -10.03 9.15
C ALA A 144 -6.41 -10.85 7.88
N TYR A 145 -5.41 -11.73 7.92
CA TYR A 145 -5.07 -12.66 6.84
C TYR A 145 -5.26 -14.10 7.29
N LEU A 146 -5.89 -14.91 6.43
CA LEU A 146 -6.14 -16.32 6.66
C LEU A 146 -5.93 -17.11 5.36
N ASP A 147 -5.42 -18.33 5.47
CA ASP A 147 -5.26 -19.21 4.31
C ASP A 147 -6.63 -19.63 3.75
N ILE A 148 -6.73 -19.70 2.43
CA ILE A 148 -7.99 -20.05 1.75
C ILE A 148 -8.42 -21.50 1.99
N ASP A 149 -7.50 -22.36 2.39
CA ASP A 149 -7.73 -23.76 2.76
C ASP A 149 -7.89 -23.98 4.27
N HIS A 150 -7.85 -22.90 5.07
CA HIS A 150 -8.12 -23.00 6.50
C HIS A 150 -9.57 -23.47 6.74
N PRO A 151 -9.83 -24.41 7.67
CA PRO A 151 -11.18 -24.92 7.90
C PRO A 151 -12.22 -23.86 8.27
N ASP A 152 -11.83 -22.76 8.92
CA ASP A 152 -12.71 -21.64 9.27
C ASP A 152 -12.89 -20.62 8.12
N ILE A 153 -12.45 -20.92 6.89
CA ILE A 153 -12.47 -19.97 5.76
C ILE A 153 -13.88 -19.47 5.43
N GLU A 154 -14.91 -20.29 5.51
CA GLU A 154 -16.27 -19.88 5.19
C GLU A 154 -16.82 -18.87 6.20
N GLU A 155 -16.53 -19.05 7.50
CA GLU A 155 -16.85 -18.07 8.53
C GLU A 155 -16.04 -16.77 8.30
N PHE A 156 -14.75 -16.88 7.96
CA PHE A 156 -13.90 -15.72 7.67
C PHE A 156 -14.41 -14.90 6.48
N LEU A 157 -14.85 -15.52 5.40
CA LEU A 157 -15.39 -14.82 4.24
C LEU A 157 -16.71 -14.09 4.52
N SER A 158 -17.41 -14.46 5.59
CA SER A 158 -18.65 -13.82 6.02
C SER A 158 -18.46 -12.63 6.96
N ILE A 159 -17.24 -12.38 7.46
CA ILE A 159 -16.98 -11.15 8.21
C ILE A 159 -17.34 -9.94 7.32
N LYS A 160 -17.88 -8.89 7.88
CA LYS A 160 -18.49 -7.76 7.15
C LYS A 160 -19.85 -8.04 6.49
N ASP A 161 -20.45 -9.21 6.66
CA ASP A 161 -21.85 -9.39 6.31
C ASP A 161 -22.73 -8.59 7.28
N ILE A 162 -23.90 -8.18 6.82
CA ILE A 162 -24.83 -7.42 7.64
C ILE A 162 -25.20 -8.27 8.88
N GLY A 163 -24.98 -7.70 10.07
CA GLY A 163 -25.24 -8.37 11.35
C GLY A 163 -24.09 -9.21 11.89
N HIS A 164 -22.98 -9.39 11.15
CA HIS A 164 -21.80 -10.05 11.69
C HIS A 164 -21.14 -9.16 12.77
N PRO A 165 -20.65 -9.72 13.89
CA PRO A 165 -20.06 -8.92 14.97
C PRO A 165 -18.75 -8.21 14.58
N ILE A 166 -18.02 -8.70 13.58
CA ILE A 166 -16.78 -8.06 13.08
C ILE A 166 -17.15 -7.10 11.94
N GLN A 167 -16.93 -5.79 12.15
CA GLN A 167 -17.26 -4.75 11.18
C GLN A 167 -16.10 -3.80 10.85
N ASN A 168 -15.08 -3.69 11.72
CA ASN A 168 -13.99 -2.71 11.56
C ASN A 168 -12.76 -3.31 10.87
N LEU A 169 -12.60 -4.64 10.82
CA LEU A 169 -11.45 -5.27 10.20
C LEU A 169 -11.54 -5.25 8.67
N PHE A 170 -10.42 -5.01 8.03
CA PHE A 170 -10.16 -5.44 6.65
C PHE A 170 -9.67 -6.89 6.67
N TYR A 171 -9.71 -7.58 5.54
CA TYR A 171 -9.30 -8.96 5.50
C TYR A 171 -8.76 -9.37 4.14
N GLY A 172 -7.84 -10.34 4.14
CA GLY A 172 -7.21 -10.92 2.97
C GLY A 172 -7.14 -12.43 3.03
N VAL A 173 -7.26 -13.07 1.89
CA VAL A 173 -7.09 -14.52 1.73
C VAL A 173 -5.73 -14.83 1.12
N CYS A 174 -5.02 -15.79 1.74
CA CYS A 174 -3.74 -16.29 1.24
C CYS A 174 -4.00 -17.51 0.37
N VAL A 175 -3.61 -17.43 -0.91
CA VAL A 175 -3.98 -18.42 -1.93
C VAL A 175 -2.73 -19.04 -2.51
N PRO A 176 -2.42 -20.32 -2.22
CA PRO A 176 -1.29 -21.03 -2.79
C PRO A 176 -1.58 -21.54 -4.21
N ASP A 177 -0.53 -21.79 -4.98
CA ASP A 177 -0.60 -22.24 -6.38
C ASP A 177 -1.41 -23.52 -6.56
N TYR A 178 -1.18 -24.52 -5.69
CA TYR A 178 -1.89 -25.79 -5.77
C TYR A 178 -3.41 -25.59 -5.63
N TRP A 179 -3.82 -24.71 -4.74
CA TRP A 179 -5.22 -24.44 -4.51
C TRP A 179 -5.88 -23.75 -5.71
N MET A 180 -5.19 -22.76 -6.30
CA MET A 180 -5.65 -22.10 -7.53
C MET A 180 -5.76 -23.09 -8.68
N GLN A 181 -4.75 -23.97 -8.84
CA GLN A 181 -4.75 -24.96 -9.92
C GLN A 181 -5.89 -25.96 -9.76
N ASP A 182 -6.09 -26.52 -8.57
CA ASP A 182 -7.20 -27.46 -8.31
C ASP A 182 -8.57 -26.82 -8.58
N MET A 183 -8.74 -25.55 -8.17
CA MET A 183 -9.97 -24.78 -8.45
C MET A 183 -10.19 -24.65 -9.98
N ILE A 184 -9.14 -24.35 -10.74
CA ILE A 184 -9.19 -24.23 -12.21
C ILE A 184 -9.52 -25.59 -12.82
N ASP A 185 -8.91 -26.67 -12.35
CA ASP A 185 -9.06 -28.04 -12.85
C ASP A 185 -10.42 -28.67 -12.49
N GLY A 186 -11.20 -28.04 -11.62
CA GLY A 186 -12.59 -28.42 -11.44
C GLY A 186 -12.98 -28.91 -10.06
N ASP A 187 -12.14 -28.74 -9.04
CA ASP A 187 -12.53 -29.05 -7.67
C ASP A 187 -13.75 -28.25 -7.25
N ILE A 188 -14.85 -28.95 -7.01
CA ILE A 188 -16.17 -28.35 -6.74
C ILE A 188 -16.18 -27.56 -5.44
N ASN A 189 -15.48 -28.02 -4.39
CA ASN A 189 -15.46 -27.34 -3.11
C ASN A 189 -14.63 -26.04 -3.19
N LYS A 190 -13.47 -26.10 -3.82
CA LYS A 190 -12.63 -24.92 -4.06
C LYS A 190 -13.35 -23.90 -4.96
N ARG A 191 -14.05 -24.34 -5.99
CA ARG A 191 -14.89 -23.45 -6.83
C ARG A 191 -16.00 -22.76 -6.02
N LYS A 192 -16.64 -23.44 -5.06
CA LYS A 192 -17.64 -22.83 -4.17
C LYS A 192 -17.03 -21.74 -3.29
N ILE A 193 -15.86 -22.01 -2.69
CA ILE A 193 -15.15 -21.04 -1.86
C ILE A 193 -14.72 -19.84 -2.74
N TRP A 194 -14.16 -20.11 -3.90
CA TRP A 194 -13.73 -19.05 -4.83
C TRP A 194 -14.89 -18.18 -5.31
N ALA A 195 -16.06 -18.78 -5.56
CA ALA A 195 -17.26 -18.02 -5.90
C ALA A 195 -17.68 -17.05 -4.78
N LYS A 196 -17.55 -17.45 -3.50
CA LYS A 196 -17.77 -16.54 -2.35
C LYS A 196 -16.75 -15.41 -2.31
N VAL A 197 -15.47 -15.68 -2.63
CA VAL A 197 -14.44 -14.64 -2.76
C VAL A 197 -14.80 -13.62 -3.85
N LEU A 198 -15.18 -14.10 -5.04
CA LEU A 198 -15.60 -13.23 -6.16
C LEU A 198 -16.82 -12.39 -5.81
N GLU A 199 -17.83 -13.01 -5.21
CA GLU A 199 -19.05 -12.32 -4.77
C GLU A 199 -18.73 -11.24 -3.73
N SER A 200 -17.97 -11.57 -2.70
CA SER A 200 -17.58 -10.62 -1.67
C SER A 200 -16.75 -9.46 -2.26
N ARG A 201 -15.81 -9.74 -3.16
CA ARG A 201 -15.05 -8.69 -3.84
C ARG A 201 -15.95 -7.79 -4.68
N GLN A 202 -16.94 -8.34 -5.37
CA GLN A 202 -17.88 -7.54 -6.17
C GLN A 202 -18.81 -6.70 -5.30
N GLN A 203 -19.25 -7.22 -4.14
CA GLN A 203 -20.18 -6.53 -3.25
C GLN A 203 -19.50 -5.53 -2.31
N LYS A 204 -18.32 -5.87 -1.78
CA LYS A 204 -17.65 -5.16 -0.68
C LYS A 204 -16.27 -4.59 -1.06
N GLY A 205 -15.72 -5.02 -2.20
CA GLY A 205 -14.34 -4.72 -2.59
C GLY A 205 -13.27 -5.58 -1.91
N LEU A 206 -13.68 -6.47 -1.01
CA LEU A 206 -12.85 -7.35 -0.17
C LEU A 206 -13.26 -8.82 -0.38
N PRO A 207 -12.43 -9.81 -0.03
CA PRO A 207 -11.11 -9.74 0.61
C PRO A 207 -10.01 -9.24 -0.33
N TYR A 208 -8.85 -8.81 0.23
CA TYR A 208 -7.61 -8.76 -0.53
C TYR A 208 -7.19 -10.16 -0.93
N ILE A 209 -6.43 -10.30 -2.00
CA ILE A 209 -5.87 -11.58 -2.41
C ILE A 209 -4.35 -11.51 -2.29
N PHE A 210 -3.78 -12.48 -1.59
CA PHE A 210 -2.35 -12.66 -1.41
C PHE A 210 -1.97 -14.01 -2.05
N PHE A 211 -1.26 -13.97 -3.18
CA PHE A 211 -0.81 -15.16 -3.89
C PHE A 211 0.49 -15.69 -3.26
N THR A 212 0.35 -16.65 -2.36
CA THR A 212 1.40 -17.12 -1.45
C THR A 212 2.68 -17.53 -2.17
N ASP A 213 2.56 -18.32 -3.24
CA ASP A 213 3.71 -18.81 -3.97
C ASP A 213 4.36 -17.74 -4.85
N ASN A 214 3.58 -16.83 -5.46
CA ASN A 214 4.13 -15.70 -6.20
C ASN A 214 4.97 -14.78 -5.29
N VAL A 215 4.53 -14.58 -4.05
CA VAL A 215 5.27 -13.83 -3.03
C VAL A 215 6.56 -14.56 -2.66
N ASN A 216 6.47 -15.83 -2.25
CA ASN A 216 7.60 -16.57 -1.70
C ASN A 216 8.63 -17.00 -2.75
N ARG A 217 8.24 -17.22 -4.00
CA ARG A 217 9.14 -17.50 -5.13
C ARG A 217 10.08 -16.33 -5.40
N ASN A 218 9.58 -15.11 -5.25
CA ASN A 218 10.28 -13.88 -5.60
C ASN A 218 10.71 -13.04 -4.37
N LYS A 219 10.80 -13.65 -3.19
CA LYS A 219 11.31 -13.00 -1.98
C LYS A 219 12.84 -12.79 -2.06
N PRO A 220 13.41 -11.86 -1.29
CA PRO A 220 14.86 -11.63 -1.22
C PRO A 220 15.66 -12.90 -0.94
N GLN A 221 16.87 -13.00 -1.49
CA GLN A 221 17.71 -14.18 -1.36
C GLN A 221 17.99 -14.54 0.10
N VAL A 222 18.24 -13.54 0.96
CA VAL A 222 18.44 -13.77 2.41
C VAL A 222 17.25 -14.50 3.06
N TYR A 223 16.02 -14.21 2.64
CA TYR A 223 14.84 -14.91 3.18
C TYR A 223 14.72 -16.34 2.67
N LYS A 224 15.24 -16.64 1.46
CA LYS A 224 15.35 -18.01 0.95
C LYS A 224 16.38 -18.78 1.74
N ASP A 225 17.55 -18.21 1.93
CA ASP A 225 18.68 -18.84 2.62
C ASP A 225 18.38 -19.11 4.10
N MET A 226 17.63 -18.23 4.75
CA MET A 226 17.18 -18.37 6.13
C MET A 226 15.86 -19.14 6.28
N ASN A 227 15.32 -19.67 5.18
CA ASN A 227 14.02 -20.37 5.14
C ASN A 227 12.87 -19.60 5.79
N LEU A 228 12.86 -18.26 5.66
CA LEU A 228 11.80 -17.41 6.18
C LEU A 228 10.63 -17.35 5.19
N THR A 229 9.43 -17.65 5.65
CA THR A 229 8.20 -17.62 4.85
C THR A 229 7.46 -16.31 5.08
N ILE A 230 6.96 -15.72 4.00
CA ILE A 230 6.08 -14.55 4.03
C ILE A 230 4.65 -15.08 3.94
N ASN A 231 3.88 -14.92 5.03
CA ASN A 231 2.54 -15.50 5.17
C ASN A 231 1.42 -14.48 4.97
N ALA A 232 1.70 -13.20 5.12
CA ALA A 232 0.71 -12.13 5.03
C ALA A 232 1.35 -10.82 4.58
N SER A 233 0.51 -9.84 4.27
CA SER A 233 0.92 -8.48 3.95
C SER A 233 0.49 -7.49 5.04
N ASN A 234 0.83 -6.22 4.85
CA ASN A 234 0.31 -5.12 5.65
C ASN A 234 -1.15 -4.79 5.30
N LEU A 235 -1.67 -3.75 5.94
CA LEU A 235 -3.04 -3.25 5.72
C LEU A 235 -3.33 -2.87 4.26
N CYS A 236 -2.34 -2.39 3.51
CA CYS A 236 -2.50 -1.92 2.13
C CYS A 236 -1.96 -2.89 1.07
N SER A 237 -1.55 -4.09 1.46
CA SER A 237 -1.11 -5.23 0.62
C SER A 237 0.15 -5.02 -0.22
N GLU A 238 0.99 -3.99 0.04
CA GLU A 238 2.23 -3.77 -0.70
C GLU A 238 3.48 -4.33 0.00
N ILE A 239 3.41 -4.69 1.28
CA ILE A 239 4.57 -5.11 2.07
C ILE A 239 4.70 -6.63 2.09
N MET A 240 5.85 -7.13 1.66
CA MET A 240 6.17 -8.55 1.58
C MET A 240 7.38 -8.87 2.46
N LEU A 241 7.12 -9.05 3.76
CA LEU A 241 8.12 -9.30 4.78
C LEU A 241 7.66 -10.44 5.70
N PRO A 242 8.58 -11.24 6.26
CA PRO A 242 8.20 -12.31 7.18
C PRO A 242 7.86 -11.73 8.56
N SER A 243 6.81 -12.27 9.19
CA SER A 243 6.58 -12.17 10.62
C SER A 243 6.59 -13.55 11.24
N THR A 244 7.17 -13.67 12.42
CA THR A 244 7.25 -14.89 13.21
C THR A 244 6.67 -14.64 14.61
N GLU A 245 6.70 -15.64 15.49
CA GLU A 245 6.31 -15.44 16.88
C GLU A 245 7.20 -14.39 17.57
N ASP A 246 8.49 -14.36 17.25
CA ASP A 246 9.49 -13.49 17.88
C ASP A 246 9.66 -12.14 17.17
N GLU A 247 9.34 -12.04 15.89
CA GLU A 247 9.57 -10.85 15.09
C GLU A 247 8.29 -10.43 14.35
N SER A 248 7.94 -9.15 14.53
CA SER A 248 6.82 -8.51 13.85
C SER A 248 7.35 -7.55 12.80
N PHE A 249 6.98 -7.73 11.54
CA PHE A 249 7.53 -6.87 10.52
C PHE A 249 7.05 -5.43 10.63
N ILE A 250 7.94 -4.54 10.26
CA ILE A 250 7.65 -3.13 10.01
C ILE A 250 8.22 -2.73 8.65
N CYS A 251 7.62 -1.76 8.00
CA CYS A 251 8.19 -1.18 6.79
C CYS A 251 8.12 0.33 6.76
N CYS A 252 9.22 0.92 6.32
CA CYS A 252 9.42 2.35 6.19
C CYS A 252 9.11 2.79 4.77
N LEU A 253 8.09 3.63 4.59
CA LEU A 253 7.56 4.02 3.29
C LEU A 253 7.72 5.51 3.00
N SER A 254 8.04 5.83 1.75
CA SER A 254 7.86 7.13 1.10
C SER A 254 7.85 6.92 -0.42
N SER A 255 7.55 7.94 -1.21
CA SER A 255 7.34 7.76 -2.65
C SER A 255 8.03 8.83 -3.49
N MET A 256 8.71 8.41 -4.56
CA MET A 256 9.24 9.32 -5.58
C MET A 256 8.11 9.79 -6.50
N ASN A 257 8.15 11.05 -6.88
CA ASN A 257 7.17 11.65 -7.77
C ASN A 257 7.57 11.47 -9.24
N LEU A 258 6.95 10.50 -9.91
CA LEU A 258 7.22 10.22 -11.33
C LEU A 258 6.78 11.36 -12.26
N GLU A 259 5.81 12.18 -11.86
CA GLU A 259 5.43 13.37 -12.65
C GLU A 259 6.63 14.28 -12.92
N LEU A 260 7.60 14.30 -12.02
CA LEU A 260 8.85 15.05 -12.09
C LEU A 260 10.06 14.16 -12.41
N TYR A 261 9.84 12.95 -12.96
CA TYR A 261 10.90 11.98 -13.24
C TYR A 261 12.07 12.57 -14.03
N ASP A 262 11.78 13.34 -15.07
CA ASP A 262 12.81 13.94 -15.94
C ASP A 262 13.67 14.99 -15.23
N GLU A 263 13.22 15.54 -14.10
CA GLU A 263 14.01 16.47 -13.29
C GLU A 263 15.00 15.77 -12.37
N TRP A 264 14.63 14.59 -11.84
CA TRP A 264 15.43 13.92 -10.82
C TRP A 264 16.14 12.63 -11.29
N LYS A 265 15.76 12.06 -12.44
CA LYS A 265 16.30 10.77 -12.91
C LYS A 265 17.83 10.76 -13.01
N ASP A 266 18.47 11.86 -13.43
CA ASP A 266 19.92 11.97 -13.60
C ASP A 266 20.63 12.55 -12.37
N THR A 267 19.95 12.65 -11.24
CA THR A 267 20.46 13.14 -9.96
C THR A 267 20.69 12.02 -8.95
N ASN A 268 21.12 12.37 -7.74
CA ASN A 268 21.22 11.46 -6.61
C ASN A 268 19.91 11.25 -5.84
N ALA A 269 18.75 11.64 -6.37
CA ALA A 269 17.48 11.65 -5.65
C ALA A 269 17.10 10.27 -5.09
N VAL A 270 17.22 9.20 -5.88
CA VAL A 270 16.91 7.83 -5.40
C VAL A 270 17.87 7.40 -4.28
N LYS A 271 19.17 7.71 -4.40
CA LYS A 271 20.15 7.45 -3.34
C LYS A 271 19.78 8.18 -2.05
N LEU A 272 19.44 9.45 -2.15
CA LEU A 272 19.04 10.28 -1.02
C LEU A 272 17.74 9.76 -0.39
N ALA A 273 16.77 9.29 -1.19
CA ALA A 273 15.54 8.71 -0.70
C ALA A 273 15.78 7.42 0.12
N ILE A 274 16.67 6.54 -0.33
CA ILE A 274 17.05 5.33 0.41
C ILE A 274 17.77 5.68 1.72
N PHE A 275 18.68 6.66 1.69
CA PHE A 275 19.36 7.16 2.90
C PHE A 275 18.38 7.77 3.87
N PHE A 276 17.43 8.57 3.38
CA PHE A 276 16.38 9.17 4.20
C PHE A 276 15.51 8.10 4.87
N LEU A 277 15.08 7.05 4.13
CA LEU A 277 14.29 5.97 4.70
C LEU A 277 15.07 5.15 5.74
N ASP A 278 16.37 4.92 5.54
CA ASP A 278 17.22 4.29 6.57
C ASP A 278 17.35 5.16 7.83
N ALA A 279 17.33 6.49 7.69
CA ALA A 279 17.27 7.44 8.81
C ALA A 279 15.93 7.38 9.56
N VAL A 280 14.81 7.31 8.84
CA VAL A 280 13.46 7.14 9.44
C VAL A 280 13.39 5.83 10.21
N LEU A 281 13.96 4.77 9.67
CA LEU A 281 14.05 3.48 10.35
C LEU A 281 14.93 3.56 11.61
N GLN A 282 16.04 4.29 11.57
CA GLN A 282 16.88 4.52 12.74
C GLN A 282 16.16 5.31 13.82
N GLU A 283 15.34 6.29 13.47
CA GLU A 283 14.45 7.00 14.39
C GLU A 283 13.47 6.04 15.08
N PHE A 284 12.84 5.14 14.30
CA PHE A 284 11.95 4.11 14.84
C PHE A 284 12.67 3.21 15.84
N ILE A 285 13.85 2.69 15.50
CA ILE A 285 14.66 1.84 16.38
C ILE A 285 14.93 2.55 17.70
N ALA A 286 15.37 3.81 17.65
CA ALA A 286 15.66 4.58 18.86
C ALA A 286 14.42 4.83 19.73
N LYS A 287 13.28 5.16 19.11
CA LYS A 287 12.02 5.41 19.84
C LYS A 287 11.39 4.17 20.48
N THR A 288 11.68 3.00 19.94
CA THR A 288 11.09 1.74 20.41
C THR A 288 12.04 0.94 21.32
N GLU A 289 13.26 1.43 21.52
CA GLU A 289 14.23 0.80 22.40
C GLU A 289 13.69 0.69 23.84
N GLY A 290 13.75 -0.52 24.41
CA GLY A 290 13.26 -0.79 25.77
C GLY A 290 11.73 -0.85 25.91
N ASN A 291 10.95 -0.66 24.85
CA ASN A 291 9.50 -0.80 24.91
C ASN A 291 9.11 -2.29 24.87
N HIS A 292 8.51 -2.78 25.95
CA HIS A 292 8.14 -4.19 26.11
C HIS A 292 7.25 -4.72 24.96
N TYR A 293 6.20 -3.97 24.60
CA TYR A 293 5.23 -4.39 23.56
C TYR A 293 5.75 -4.21 22.14
N LEU A 294 6.79 -3.40 21.92
CA LEU A 294 7.37 -3.18 20.59
C LEU A 294 8.71 -3.90 20.38
N LYS A 295 9.07 -4.80 21.30
CA LYS A 295 10.33 -5.54 21.25
C LYS A 295 10.47 -6.34 19.95
N SER A 296 9.42 -7.06 19.53
CA SER A 296 9.43 -7.87 18.29
C SER A 296 9.60 -6.99 17.04
N ALA A 297 8.92 -5.83 17.00
CA ALA A 297 9.05 -4.86 15.92
C ALA A 297 10.42 -4.18 15.91
N ASN A 298 10.98 -3.85 17.09
CA ASN A 298 12.33 -3.28 17.22
C ASN A 298 13.41 -4.28 16.78
N SER A 299 13.30 -5.55 17.18
CA SER A 299 14.18 -6.65 16.73
C SER A 299 14.16 -6.77 15.21
N PHE A 300 12.99 -6.86 14.61
CA PHE A 300 12.85 -6.90 13.16
C PHE A 300 13.51 -5.69 12.49
N ALA A 301 13.23 -4.49 12.98
CA ALA A 301 13.81 -3.26 12.41
C ALA A 301 15.34 -3.28 12.41
N LYS A 302 15.95 -3.72 13.50
CA LYS A 302 17.42 -3.81 13.66
C LYS A 302 18.04 -4.85 12.72
N ARG A 303 17.41 -6.03 12.64
CA ARG A 303 17.97 -7.19 11.92
C ARG A 303 17.72 -7.15 10.43
N HIS A 304 16.55 -6.70 9.98
CA HIS A 304 16.13 -6.71 8.58
C HIS A 304 16.39 -5.38 7.88
N ARG A 305 16.23 -4.26 8.55
CA ARG A 305 16.30 -2.90 8.00
C ARG A 305 15.52 -2.77 6.68
N ALA A 306 14.32 -3.32 6.64
CA ALA A 306 13.46 -3.34 5.46
C ALA A 306 12.95 -1.94 5.10
N LEU A 307 13.07 -1.57 3.83
CA LEU A 307 12.58 -0.32 3.27
C LEU A 307 11.56 -0.58 2.16
N GLY A 308 10.69 0.40 1.91
CA GLY A 308 9.71 0.39 0.84
C GLY A 308 9.64 1.75 0.16
N LEU A 309 10.63 2.10 -0.65
CA LEU A 309 10.54 3.26 -1.51
C LEU A 309 9.54 2.96 -2.64
N GLY A 310 8.48 3.74 -2.73
CA GLY A 310 7.47 3.62 -3.76
C GLY A 310 7.54 4.75 -4.77
N VAL A 311 6.49 4.85 -5.56
CA VAL A 311 6.29 5.93 -6.53
C VAL A 311 4.86 6.44 -6.47
N LEU A 312 4.64 7.66 -6.93
CA LEU A 312 3.34 8.22 -7.26
C LEU A 312 3.45 9.02 -8.56
N GLY A 313 2.34 9.40 -9.16
CA GLY A 313 2.36 10.26 -10.33
C GLY A 313 2.57 9.52 -11.66
N TRP A 314 2.38 8.21 -11.73
CA TRP A 314 2.57 7.44 -12.97
C TRP A 314 1.67 7.94 -14.10
N HIS A 315 0.35 8.02 -13.86
CA HIS A 315 -0.58 8.50 -14.89
C HIS A 315 -0.35 9.99 -15.23
N SER A 316 0.01 10.81 -14.23
CA SER A 316 0.40 12.21 -14.45
C SER A 316 1.60 12.34 -15.36
N TYR A 317 2.63 11.50 -15.20
CA TYR A 317 3.80 11.47 -16.07
C TYR A 317 3.42 11.12 -17.52
N LEU A 318 2.58 10.09 -17.69
CA LEU A 318 2.09 9.69 -19.01
C LEU A 318 1.31 10.82 -19.68
N GLN A 319 0.36 11.44 -18.97
CA GLN A 319 -0.46 12.53 -19.51
C GLN A 319 0.38 13.77 -19.83
N LYS A 320 1.35 14.12 -18.98
CA LYS A 320 2.31 15.20 -19.23
C LYS A 320 3.05 15.03 -20.57
N ASN A 321 3.36 13.80 -20.92
CA ASN A 321 4.08 13.46 -22.14
C ASN A 321 3.16 13.03 -23.30
N MET A 322 1.85 13.22 -23.16
CA MET A 322 0.82 12.82 -24.14
C MET A 322 0.91 11.34 -24.54
N ILE A 323 1.20 10.46 -23.57
CA ILE A 323 1.32 9.01 -23.75
C ILE A 323 0.05 8.34 -23.20
N PRO A 324 -0.68 7.53 -23.98
CA PRO A 324 -1.78 6.73 -23.47
C PRO A 324 -1.31 5.76 -22.38
N PHE A 325 -2.17 5.53 -21.39
CA PHE A 325 -1.87 4.54 -20.35
C PHE A 325 -1.76 3.14 -20.93
N GLU A 326 -2.60 2.82 -21.90
CA GLU A 326 -2.60 1.54 -22.62
C GLU A 326 -1.58 1.55 -23.77
N GLY A 327 -0.88 0.44 -23.93
CA GLY A 327 -0.01 0.23 -25.09
C GLY A 327 1.46 0.00 -24.79
N MET A 328 2.22 -0.20 -25.87
CA MET A 328 3.62 -0.64 -25.77
C MET A 328 4.54 0.44 -25.18
N GLN A 329 4.31 1.71 -25.47
CA GLN A 329 5.14 2.81 -24.99
C GLN A 329 5.11 2.93 -23.47
N ALA A 330 3.92 2.86 -22.84
CA ALA A 330 3.78 2.87 -21.39
C ALA A 330 4.45 1.63 -20.75
N LYS A 331 4.38 0.46 -21.39
CA LYS A 331 5.07 -0.76 -20.94
C LYS A 331 6.58 -0.63 -20.99
N GLN A 332 7.12 -0.06 -22.07
CA GLN A 332 8.56 0.20 -22.20
C GLN A 332 9.06 1.19 -21.17
N LEU A 333 8.31 2.29 -20.93
CA LEU A 333 8.62 3.26 -19.89
C LEU A 333 8.54 2.63 -18.50
N THR A 334 7.55 1.77 -18.25
CA THR A 334 7.48 1.00 -17.00
C THR A 334 8.78 0.22 -16.78
N THR A 335 9.26 -0.49 -17.78
CA THR A 335 10.50 -1.26 -17.70
C THR A 335 11.70 -0.36 -17.41
N SER A 336 11.92 0.69 -18.20
CA SER A 336 13.10 1.55 -18.07
C SER A 336 13.14 2.31 -16.76
N ILE A 337 12.02 2.90 -16.32
CA ILE A 337 11.94 3.69 -15.09
C ILE A 337 12.15 2.81 -13.86
N PHE A 338 11.46 1.67 -13.77
CA PHE A 338 11.56 0.82 -12.58
C PHE A 338 12.88 0.06 -12.50
N SER A 339 13.48 -0.29 -13.64
CA SER A 339 14.85 -0.83 -13.68
C SER A 339 15.87 0.19 -13.16
N ASP A 340 15.78 1.45 -13.60
CA ASP A 340 16.66 2.54 -13.15
C ASP A 340 16.52 2.79 -11.63
N ILE A 341 15.30 2.88 -11.13
CA ILE A 341 15.05 3.09 -9.69
C ILE A 341 15.60 1.92 -8.88
N GLN A 342 15.36 0.68 -9.30
CA GLN A 342 15.84 -0.51 -8.61
C GLN A 342 17.37 -0.57 -8.55
N GLU A 343 18.04 -0.29 -9.65
CA GLU A 343 19.50 -0.27 -9.73
C GLU A 343 20.10 0.79 -8.78
N LYS A 344 19.59 2.02 -8.84
CA LYS A 344 20.02 3.13 -7.97
C LYS A 344 19.76 2.86 -6.50
N ALA A 345 18.57 2.30 -6.16
CA ALA A 345 18.24 1.92 -4.80
C ALA A 345 19.15 0.80 -4.27
N SER A 346 19.45 -0.20 -5.10
CA SER A 346 20.37 -1.30 -4.74
C SER A 346 21.79 -0.77 -4.47
N LYS A 347 22.30 0.13 -5.32
CA LYS A 347 23.59 0.80 -5.10
C LYS A 347 23.59 1.59 -3.80
N ALA A 348 22.53 2.35 -3.52
CA ALA A 348 22.41 3.12 -2.29
C ALA A 348 22.46 2.24 -1.03
N SER A 349 21.81 1.08 -1.05
CA SER A 349 21.87 0.14 0.08
C SER A 349 23.26 -0.47 0.28
N LYS A 350 24.03 -0.69 -0.78
CA LYS A 350 25.44 -1.09 -0.70
C LYS A 350 26.30 0.03 -0.11
N ASP A 351 26.09 1.28 -0.54
CA ASP A 351 26.78 2.44 0.03
C ASP A 351 26.49 2.59 1.53
N LEU A 352 25.23 2.38 1.95
CA LEU A 352 24.85 2.38 3.37
C LEU A 352 25.54 1.24 4.16
N ALA A 353 25.67 0.05 3.57
CA ALA A 353 26.38 -1.06 4.21
C ALA A 353 27.88 -0.75 4.38
N TRP A 354 28.48 -0.11 3.40
CA TRP A 354 29.89 0.33 3.49
C TRP A 354 30.10 1.38 4.60
N ILE A 355 29.13 2.32 4.77
CA ILE A 355 29.23 3.41 5.75
C ILE A 355 28.93 2.93 7.17
N TYR A 356 27.84 2.15 7.36
CA TYR A 356 27.26 1.83 8.67
C TYR A 356 27.34 0.33 9.02
N GLY A 357 27.89 -0.50 8.13
CA GLY A 357 27.92 -1.95 8.27
C GLY A 357 26.62 -2.64 7.85
N GLU A 358 26.73 -3.95 7.66
CA GLU A 358 25.60 -4.85 7.40
C GLU A 358 24.90 -5.19 8.70
N PRO A 359 23.56 -5.20 8.76
CA PRO A 359 22.83 -5.71 9.92
C PRO A 359 23.04 -7.21 10.07
N GLU A 360 22.68 -7.74 11.25
CA GLU A 360 22.93 -9.16 11.59
C GLU A 360 22.46 -10.13 10.52
N LEU A 361 21.22 -9.98 10.03
CA LEU A 361 20.63 -10.88 9.03
C LEU A 361 21.32 -10.79 7.66
N LEU A 362 21.94 -9.67 7.34
CA LEU A 362 22.54 -9.40 6.03
C LEU A 362 24.07 -9.50 6.01
N LYS A 363 24.68 -10.09 7.04
CA LYS A 363 26.12 -10.31 7.06
C LYS A 363 26.57 -11.14 5.86
N GLY A 364 27.46 -10.58 5.04
CA GLY A 364 28.00 -11.22 3.83
C GLY A 364 27.18 -10.98 2.55
N TYR A 365 26.06 -10.25 2.62
CA TYR A 365 25.24 -9.92 1.44
C TYR A 365 25.65 -8.61 0.75
N GLY A 366 26.56 -7.83 1.34
CA GLY A 366 27.06 -6.59 0.77
C GLY A 366 26.01 -5.47 0.71
N ARG A 367 24.96 -5.53 1.53
CA ARG A 367 23.88 -4.54 1.55
C ARG A 367 23.33 -4.33 2.97
N ARG A 368 22.70 -3.16 3.18
CA ARG A 368 22.16 -2.81 4.50
C ARG A 368 20.67 -3.14 4.69
N ASN A 369 19.90 -3.25 3.63
CA ASN A 369 18.45 -3.36 3.68
C ASN A 369 18.00 -4.65 2.99
N THR A 370 17.10 -5.43 3.60
CA THR A 370 16.57 -6.67 3.01
C THR A 370 15.72 -6.41 1.79
N THR A 371 14.87 -5.38 1.85
CA THR A 371 14.03 -4.89 0.76
C THR A 371 14.23 -3.40 0.55
N LEU A 372 13.88 -2.89 -0.62
CA LEU A 372 14.07 -1.50 -1.01
C LEU A 372 12.81 -0.85 -1.57
N LEU A 373 12.02 -1.57 -2.34
CA LEU A 373 10.91 -1.02 -3.11
C LEU A 373 9.56 -1.66 -2.75
N ALA A 374 8.55 -0.80 -2.53
CA ALA A 374 7.15 -1.18 -2.36
C ALA A 374 6.26 -0.03 -2.84
N ILE A 375 5.13 -0.32 -3.49
CA ILE A 375 4.27 0.73 -4.03
C ILE A 375 2.98 0.81 -3.23
N ALA A 376 2.91 1.85 -2.40
CA ALA A 376 1.76 2.19 -1.58
C ALA A 376 0.65 2.92 -2.38
N PRO A 377 -0.59 3.03 -1.85
CA PRO A 377 -1.69 3.72 -2.53
C PRO A 377 -1.48 5.21 -2.73
N THR A 378 -0.83 5.90 -1.80
CA THR A 378 -0.39 7.31 -1.81
C THR A 378 -1.47 8.37 -2.04
N THR A 379 -2.73 8.13 -1.71
CA THR A 379 -3.83 9.08 -1.94
C THR A 379 -3.58 10.43 -1.24
N SER A 380 -3.12 10.39 0.00
CA SER A 380 -2.81 11.61 0.78
C SER A 380 -1.58 12.33 0.25
N SER A 381 -0.52 11.61 -0.07
CA SER A 381 0.71 12.16 -0.64
C SER A 381 0.46 12.87 -1.97
N SER A 382 -0.36 12.25 -2.83
CA SER A 382 -0.85 12.81 -4.08
C SER A 382 -1.57 14.15 -3.89
N ALA A 383 -2.43 14.24 -2.87
CA ALA A 383 -3.14 15.47 -2.55
C ALA A 383 -2.22 16.57 -1.98
N ILE A 384 -1.19 16.20 -1.20
CA ILE A 384 -0.17 17.14 -0.68
C ILE A 384 0.63 17.75 -1.83
N LEU A 385 1.02 16.95 -2.83
CA LEU A 385 1.79 17.40 -4.00
C LEU A 385 0.96 18.13 -5.07
N GLY A 386 -0.31 18.43 -4.80
CA GLY A 386 -1.10 19.30 -5.69
C GLY A 386 -1.74 18.61 -6.88
N GLN A 387 -2.28 17.39 -6.72
CA GLN A 387 -3.08 16.64 -7.69
C GLN A 387 -2.31 15.71 -8.65
N THR A 388 -1.14 15.31 -8.31
CA THR A 388 -0.47 14.19 -8.97
C THR A 388 -1.33 12.91 -8.84
N SER A 389 -1.28 12.01 -9.82
CA SER A 389 -2.01 10.75 -9.73
C SER A 389 -1.48 9.86 -8.58
N PRO A 390 -2.35 9.15 -7.84
CA PRO A 390 -1.92 8.33 -6.70
C PRO A 390 -1.20 7.07 -7.19
N GLY A 391 -0.04 6.79 -6.62
CA GLY A 391 0.74 5.58 -6.90
C GLY A 391 0.94 5.32 -8.39
N ILE A 392 0.57 4.13 -8.78
CA ILE A 392 0.59 3.66 -10.17
C ILE A 392 -0.80 3.71 -10.84
N GLU A 393 -1.80 4.22 -10.12
CA GLU A 393 -3.19 4.19 -10.59
C GLU A 393 -3.47 5.29 -11.61
N PRO A 394 -4.36 5.00 -12.60
CA PRO A 394 -4.96 6.05 -13.40
C PRO A 394 -5.84 6.97 -12.57
N PHE A 395 -6.01 8.19 -13.03
CA PHE A 395 -7.04 9.08 -12.49
C PHE A 395 -8.44 8.47 -12.63
N SER A 396 -9.22 8.50 -11.56
CA SER A 396 -10.62 8.06 -11.58
C SER A 396 -11.53 9.00 -12.38
N SER A 397 -11.13 10.27 -12.53
CA SER A 397 -11.89 11.31 -13.23
C SER A 397 -10.97 12.45 -13.64
N ASN A 398 -11.24 13.11 -14.76
CA ASN A 398 -10.57 14.35 -15.18
C ASN A 398 -11.14 15.61 -14.51
N TYR A 399 -12.21 15.46 -13.74
CA TYR A 399 -12.87 16.52 -12.99
C TYR A 399 -13.17 16.05 -11.57
N PHE A 400 -12.53 16.64 -10.57
CA PHE A 400 -12.66 16.21 -9.18
C PHE A 400 -13.43 17.21 -8.33
N LYS A 401 -14.31 16.72 -7.46
CA LYS A 401 -14.70 17.41 -6.24
C LYS A 401 -13.84 16.92 -5.09
N ALA A 402 -12.90 17.74 -4.63
CA ALA A 402 -12.15 17.46 -3.41
C ALA A 402 -12.87 18.08 -2.23
N GLY A 403 -13.49 17.27 -1.37
CA GLY A 403 -14.02 17.69 -0.08
C GLY A 403 -12.87 17.98 0.89
N LEU A 404 -12.56 19.25 1.13
CA LEU A 404 -11.65 19.67 2.19
C LEU A 404 -12.48 20.22 3.37
N SER A 405 -11.91 20.25 4.57
CA SER A 405 -12.59 20.73 5.79
C SER A 405 -13.13 22.17 5.71
N LYS A 406 -12.69 22.95 4.72
CA LYS A 406 -13.10 24.34 4.50
C LYS A 406 -13.94 24.55 3.22
N GLY A 407 -14.46 23.48 2.61
CA GLY A 407 -15.31 23.57 1.41
C GLY A 407 -14.99 22.53 0.34
N ASN A 408 -15.88 22.44 -0.65
CA ASN A 408 -15.66 21.61 -1.83
C ASN A 408 -14.84 22.41 -2.85
N PHE A 409 -13.65 21.90 -3.17
CA PHE A 409 -12.82 22.44 -4.25
C PHE A 409 -13.03 21.62 -5.51
N ILE A 410 -13.31 22.30 -6.60
CA ILE A 410 -13.35 21.71 -7.92
C ILE A 410 -11.93 21.67 -8.45
N ARG A 411 -11.49 20.48 -8.86
CA ARG A 411 -10.17 20.28 -9.45
C ARG A 411 -10.33 19.77 -10.88
N LYS A 412 -9.68 20.45 -11.79
CA LYS A 412 -9.61 20.12 -13.21
C LYS A 412 -8.26 19.46 -13.47
N ASN A 413 -8.22 18.34 -14.22
CA ASN A 413 -6.96 17.71 -14.62
C ASN A 413 -6.10 18.74 -15.37
N LYS A 414 -4.91 19.02 -14.87
CA LYS A 414 -4.07 20.12 -15.36
C LYS A 414 -3.59 19.89 -16.81
N TYR A 415 -3.22 18.68 -17.18
CA TYR A 415 -2.75 18.37 -18.53
C TYR A 415 -3.88 18.38 -19.55
N LEU A 416 -5.06 17.90 -19.17
CA LEU A 416 -6.26 18.07 -19.99
C LEU A 416 -6.60 19.55 -20.16
N ARG A 417 -6.48 20.34 -19.08
CA ARG A 417 -6.73 21.78 -19.15
C ARG A 417 -5.79 22.49 -20.12
N GLU A 418 -4.48 22.16 -20.08
CA GLU A 418 -3.49 22.69 -21.02
C GLU A 418 -3.88 22.38 -22.47
N LEU A 419 -4.29 21.14 -22.76
CA LEU A 419 -4.78 20.75 -24.07
C LEU A 419 -6.05 21.53 -24.48
N LEU A 420 -7.02 21.66 -23.56
CA LEU A 420 -8.25 22.40 -23.82
C LEU A 420 -8.00 23.88 -24.05
N ILE A 421 -7.03 24.50 -23.36
CA ILE A 421 -6.59 25.89 -23.63
C ILE A 421 -6.05 26.01 -25.05
N GLN A 422 -5.16 25.10 -25.47
CA GLN A 422 -4.60 25.11 -26.83
C GLN A 422 -5.68 24.99 -27.91
N LYS A 423 -6.77 24.29 -27.61
CA LYS A 423 -7.91 24.09 -28.53
C LYS A 423 -9.01 25.16 -28.37
N GLY A 424 -8.86 26.17 -27.50
CA GLY A 424 -9.88 27.18 -27.23
C GLY A 424 -11.12 26.62 -26.52
N MET A 425 -10.99 25.52 -25.81
CA MET A 425 -12.09 24.80 -25.14
C MET A 425 -12.08 24.87 -23.62
N ASP A 426 -11.15 25.59 -22.97
CA ASP A 426 -11.11 25.74 -21.51
C ASP A 426 -12.21 26.73 -21.04
N ASN A 427 -13.46 26.25 -21.06
CA ASN A 427 -14.64 27.00 -20.64
C ASN A 427 -15.57 26.17 -19.75
N GLU A 428 -16.49 26.81 -19.05
CA GLU A 428 -17.40 26.19 -18.08
C GLU A 428 -18.30 25.12 -18.71
N ASP A 429 -18.75 25.30 -19.95
CA ASP A 429 -19.62 24.32 -20.62
C ASP A 429 -18.89 23.03 -20.94
N THR A 430 -17.65 23.11 -21.40
CA THR A 430 -16.78 21.91 -21.61
C THR A 430 -16.56 21.17 -20.30
N TRP A 431 -16.19 21.84 -19.23
CA TRP A 431 -15.96 21.19 -17.94
C TRP A 431 -17.25 20.64 -17.33
N ARG A 432 -18.38 21.32 -17.52
CA ARG A 432 -19.69 20.81 -17.12
C ARG A 432 -20.03 19.53 -17.87
N SER A 433 -19.76 19.48 -19.18
CA SER A 433 -20.00 18.26 -19.97
C SER A 433 -19.13 17.09 -19.51
N ILE A 434 -17.84 17.33 -19.22
CA ILE A 434 -16.92 16.33 -18.64
C ILE A 434 -17.44 15.82 -17.28
N MET A 435 -17.92 16.71 -16.41
CA MET A 435 -18.51 16.36 -15.12
C MET A 435 -19.73 15.44 -15.29
N LEU A 436 -20.66 15.80 -16.20
CA LEU A 436 -21.87 15.01 -16.48
C LEU A 436 -21.55 13.62 -17.05
N GLN A 437 -20.40 13.45 -17.68
CA GLN A 437 -19.87 12.18 -18.16
C GLN A 437 -18.89 11.54 -17.17
N HIS A 438 -19.06 11.81 -15.86
CA HIS A 438 -18.23 11.22 -14.79
C HIS A 438 -16.72 11.41 -14.97
N GLY A 439 -16.32 12.52 -15.60
CA GLY A 439 -14.91 12.85 -15.84
C GLY A 439 -14.34 12.30 -17.14
N SER A 440 -15.13 11.59 -17.96
CA SER A 440 -14.74 11.11 -19.29
C SER A 440 -14.64 12.25 -20.29
N VAL A 441 -13.71 12.13 -21.24
CA VAL A 441 -13.55 13.03 -22.39
C VAL A 441 -14.00 12.40 -23.71
N GLN A 442 -14.49 11.17 -23.70
CA GLN A 442 -14.78 10.39 -24.90
C GLN A 442 -15.85 11.03 -25.79
N HIS A 443 -16.78 11.79 -25.22
CA HIS A 443 -17.84 12.51 -25.92
C HIS A 443 -17.38 13.80 -26.63
N LEU A 444 -16.18 14.32 -26.33
CA LEU A 444 -15.67 15.57 -26.91
C LEU A 444 -15.19 15.33 -28.34
N LYS A 445 -15.96 15.81 -29.33
CA LYS A 445 -15.70 15.61 -30.75
C LYS A 445 -14.44 16.32 -31.26
N GLN A 446 -13.99 17.35 -30.56
CA GLN A 446 -12.84 18.18 -30.93
C GLN A 446 -11.51 17.55 -30.53
N LEU A 447 -11.52 16.53 -29.67
CA LEU A 447 -10.34 15.76 -29.34
C LEU A 447 -10.13 14.65 -30.36
N THR A 448 -8.88 14.44 -30.75
CA THR A 448 -8.50 13.31 -31.60
C THR A 448 -8.66 11.98 -30.84
N ALA A 449 -8.65 10.85 -31.56
CA ALA A 449 -8.69 9.54 -30.94
C ALA A 449 -7.51 9.33 -29.97
N GLU A 450 -6.31 9.75 -30.37
CA GLU A 450 -5.09 9.66 -29.55
C GLU A 450 -5.17 10.48 -28.29
N GLU A 451 -5.66 11.73 -28.36
CA GLU A 451 -5.87 12.60 -27.21
C GLU A 451 -6.89 11.99 -26.22
N LYS A 452 -7.94 11.37 -26.72
CA LYS A 452 -8.94 10.67 -25.89
C LYS A 452 -8.34 9.47 -25.17
N GLU A 453 -7.45 8.71 -25.79
CA GLU A 453 -6.73 7.59 -25.17
C GLU A 453 -5.85 8.07 -24.01
N VAL A 454 -5.16 9.21 -24.16
CA VAL A 454 -4.31 9.80 -23.08
C VAL A 454 -5.12 10.15 -21.83
N PHE A 455 -6.35 10.67 -22.01
CA PHE A 455 -7.18 11.15 -20.91
C PHE A 455 -8.29 10.17 -20.49
N LYS A 456 -8.17 8.90 -20.85
CA LYS A 456 -9.02 7.83 -20.28
C LYS A 456 -8.94 7.84 -18.77
N THR A 457 -10.10 7.67 -18.14
CA THR A 457 -10.21 7.46 -16.69
C THR A 457 -9.91 6.01 -16.30
N PHE A 458 -9.67 5.72 -15.05
CA PHE A 458 -9.39 4.37 -14.55
C PHE A 458 -10.45 3.35 -14.99
N LYS A 459 -11.72 3.79 -15.05
CA LYS A 459 -12.83 2.94 -15.48
C LYS A 459 -12.77 2.59 -16.97
N GLU A 460 -12.24 3.48 -17.80
CA GLU A 460 -12.16 3.33 -19.24
C GLU A 460 -10.94 2.54 -19.70
N ILE A 461 -9.92 2.44 -18.83
CA ILE A 461 -8.70 1.68 -19.08
C ILE A 461 -8.95 0.19 -18.86
N SER A 462 -8.45 -0.64 -19.75
CA SER A 462 -8.51 -2.10 -19.61
C SER A 462 -7.85 -2.58 -18.32
N GLN A 463 -8.59 -3.32 -17.50
CA GLN A 463 -8.05 -3.86 -16.25
C GLN A 463 -6.98 -4.92 -16.51
N LEU A 464 -7.00 -5.58 -17.64
CA LEU A 464 -5.93 -6.47 -18.08
C LEU A 464 -4.64 -5.69 -18.32
N GLU A 465 -4.71 -4.49 -18.90
CA GLU A 465 -3.54 -3.61 -19.10
C GLU A 465 -2.94 -3.18 -17.75
N ILE A 466 -3.78 -2.86 -16.76
CA ILE A 466 -3.36 -2.56 -15.38
C ILE A 466 -2.55 -3.73 -14.80
N ILE A 467 -3.06 -4.96 -14.93
CA ILE A 467 -2.40 -6.19 -14.47
C ILE A 467 -1.09 -6.43 -15.21
N GLN A 468 -1.05 -6.25 -16.52
CA GLN A 468 0.15 -6.45 -17.34
C GLN A 468 1.26 -5.46 -16.96
N GLN A 469 0.94 -4.17 -16.82
CA GLN A 469 1.92 -3.18 -16.39
C GLN A 469 2.40 -3.45 -14.95
N ALA A 470 1.50 -3.88 -14.05
CA ALA A 470 1.88 -4.28 -12.71
C ALA A 470 2.83 -5.49 -12.72
N SER A 471 2.59 -6.47 -13.58
CA SER A 471 3.47 -7.64 -13.76
C SER A 471 4.87 -7.24 -14.26
N ILE A 472 4.95 -6.29 -15.18
CA ILE A 472 6.23 -5.75 -15.67
C ILE A 472 7.00 -5.08 -14.52
N ARG A 473 6.33 -4.21 -13.74
CA ARG A 473 6.93 -3.52 -12.58
C ARG A 473 7.35 -4.50 -11.49
N GLN A 474 6.58 -5.57 -11.27
CA GLN A 474 6.85 -6.53 -10.20
C GLN A 474 8.23 -7.18 -10.30
N LYS A 475 8.83 -7.22 -11.48
CA LYS A 475 10.19 -7.73 -11.70
C LYS A 475 11.26 -6.87 -11.01
N TYR A 476 10.96 -5.59 -10.80
CA TYR A 476 11.87 -4.59 -10.23
C TYR A 476 11.51 -4.20 -8.80
N VAL A 477 10.28 -4.48 -8.36
CA VAL A 477 9.79 -4.19 -7.01
C VAL A 477 9.93 -5.46 -6.17
N ASP A 478 10.86 -5.44 -5.23
CA ASP A 478 11.17 -6.61 -4.39
C ASP A 478 10.04 -6.97 -3.42
N GLN A 479 9.27 -6.01 -2.95
CA GLN A 479 8.01 -6.27 -2.23
C GLN A 479 6.82 -6.36 -3.19
N SER A 480 5.73 -5.64 -2.96
CA SER A 480 4.55 -5.67 -3.84
C SER A 480 4.01 -4.27 -4.16
N GLN A 481 2.82 -4.23 -4.72
CA GLN A 481 2.10 -3.06 -5.15
C GLN A 481 0.67 -3.13 -4.60
N SER A 482 0.15 -2.03 -4.06
CA SER A 482 -1.27 -1.92 -3.70
C SER A 482 -2.10 -1.81 -4.98
N LEU A 483 -2.35 -2.94 -5.61
CA LEU A 483 -2.98 -3.00 -6.94
C LEU A 483 -4.50 -3.05 -6.82
N ASN A 484 -5.15 -1.93 -7.07
CA ASN A 484 -6.60 -1.85 -7.20
C ASN A 484 -7.06 -2.23 -8.61
N LEU A 485 -8.23 -2.86 -8.68
CA LEU A 485 -8.94 -3.08 -9.94
C LEU A 485 -10.25 -2.30 -9.92
N ASN A 486 -10.58 -1.64 -11.03
CA ASN A 486 -11.83 -0.93 -11.20
C ASN A 486 -12.76 -1.70 -12.15
N ILE A 487 -13.55 -2.59 -11.60
CA ILE A 487 -14.39 -3.53 -12.34
C ILE A 487 -15.76 -2.91 -12.56
N PRO A 488 -16.25 -2.75 -13.79
CA PRO A 488 -17.63 -2.35 -14.06
C PRO A 488 -18.62 -3.30 -13.38
N ALA A 489 -19.70 -2.77 -12.80
CA ALA A 489 -20.67 -3.58 -12.05
C ALA A 489 -21.38 -4.60 -12.93
N GLU A 490 -21.50 -4.28 -14.21
CA GLU A 490 -22.11 -5.11 -15.26
C GLU A 490 -21.20 -6.19 -15.84
N LEU A 491 -19.89 -6.18 -15.50
CA LEU A 491 -18.97 -7.18 -16.01
C LEU A 491 -19.33 -8.57 -15.47
N PRO A 492 -19.54 -9.59 -16.36
CA PRO A 492 -19.86 -10.93 -15.90
C PRO A 492 -18.82 -11.50 -14.93
N VAL A 493 -19.28 -12.17 -13.88
CA VAL A 493 -18.40 -12.79 -12.86
C VAL A 493 -17.33 -13.69 -13.46
N LYS A 494 -17.67 -14.38 -14.55
CA LYS A 494 -16.71 -15.23 -15.27
C LYS A 494 -15.53 -14.44 -15.87
N ASP A 495 -15.75 -13.21 -16.31
CA ASP A 495 -14.70 -12.37 -16.87
C ASP A 495 -13.87 -11.70 -15.78
N VAL A 496 -14.48 -11.35 -14.63
CA VAL A 496 -13.75 -11.00 -13.41
C VAL A 496 -12.84 -12.15 -12.98
N ASN A 497 -13.37 -13.37 -12.94
CA ASN A 497 -12.57 -14.56 -12.60
C ASN A 497 -11.37 -14.75 -13.53
N LYS A 498 -11.53 -14.55 -14.83
CA LYS A 498 -10.41 -14.62 -15.80
C LYS A 498 -9.33 -13.58 -15.49
N LEU A 499 -9.72 -12.34 -15.13
CA LEU A 499 -8.76 -11.29 -14.76
C LEU A 499 -7.96 -11.67 -13.50
N LEU A 500 -8.60 -12.25 -12.49
CA LEU A 500 -7.91 -12.68 -11.27
C LEU A 500 -6.97 -13.86 -11.54
N ILE A 501 -7.39 -14.83 -12.35
CA ILE A 501 -6.55 -15.96 -12.79
C ILE A 501 -5.35 -15.43 -13.60
N GLU A 502 -5.56 -14.47 -14.48
CA GLU A 502 -4.50 -13.87 -15.27
C GLU A 502 -3.49 -13.12 -14.39
N ALA A 503 -3.98 -12.37 -13.39
CA ALA A 503 -3.11 -11.72 -12.40
C ALA A 503 -2.21 -12.76 -11.69
N TRP A 504 -2.77 -13.88 -11.23
CA TRP A 504 -2.01 -14.96 -10.62
C TRP A 504 -0.95 -15.54 -11.58
N LYS A 505 -1.33 -15.85 -12.82
CA LYS A 505 -0.42 -16.41 -13.85
C LYS A 505 0.71 -15.47 -14.22
N LEU A 506 0.44 -14.16 -14.24
CA LEU A 506 1.44 -13.13 -14.54
C LEU A 506 2.36 -12.79 -13.35
N GLY A 507 2.26 -13.52 -12.25
CA GLY A 507 3.15 -13.37 -11.09
C GLY A 507 2.84 -12.18 -10.20
N ILE A 508 1.64 -11.62 -10.27
CA ILE A 508 1.18 -10.61 -9.32
C ILE A 508 1.19 -11.22 -7.91
N LYS A 509 1.73 -10.48 -6.95
CA LYS A 509 1.84 -10.95 -5.57
C LYS A 509 0.54 -10.72 -4.78
N THR A 510 -0.10 -9.57 -4.97
CA THR A 510 -1.32 -9.19 -4.23
C THR A 510 -2.29 -8.42 -5.12
N LEU A 511 -3.59 -8.57 -4.79
CA LEU A 511 -4.66 -7.70 -5.29
C LEU A 511 -5.30 -7.00 -4.08
N TYR A 512 -5.34 -5.68 -4.13
CA TYR A 512 -5.92 -4.83 -3.09
C TYR A 512 -7.45 -4.74 -3.25
N TYR A 513 -8.03 -3.55 -3.26
CA TYR A 513 -9.48 -3.42 -3.45
C TYR A 513 -9.94 -3.75 -4.87
N GLN A 514 -11.12 -4.32 -4.95
CA GLN A 514 -11.92 -4.30 -6.18
C GLN A 514 -12.94 -3.18 -6.06
N ARG A 515 -12.77 -2.14 -6.86
CA ARG A 515 -13.75 -1.06 -6.97
C ARG A 515 -14.77 -1.46 -8.02
N SER A 516 -16.06 -1.51 -7.66
CA SER A 516 -17.15 -1.71 -8.62
C SER A 516 -18.14 -0.55 -8.49
N GLN A 517 -18.50 0.05 -9.62
CA GLN A 517 -19.36 1.22 -9.63
C GLN A 517 -20.84 0.83 -9.73
N SER A 518 -21.59 1.01 -8.65
CA SER A 518 -23.00 1.38 -8.68
C SER A 518 -23.16 2.59 -7.76
N VAL A 519 -24.10 3.48 -8.04
CA VAL A 519 -24.34 4.70 -7.25
C VAL A 519 -24.57 4.39 -5.77
N SER A 520 -25.23 3.28 -5.44
CA SER A 520 -25.38 2.77 -4.08
C SER A 520 -24.06 2.28 -3.46
N LYS A 521 -23.08 1.85 -4.26
CA LYS A 521 -21.78 1.37 -3.78
C LYS A 521 -20.76 2.48 -3.57
N GLU A 522 -20.81 3.58 -4.29
CA GLU A 522 -19.99 4.76 -3.97
C GLU A 522 -20.24 5.23 -2.55
N MET A 523 -21.51 5.18 -2.11
CA MET A 523 -21.90 5.52 -0.74
C MET A 523 -21.33 4.51 0.28
N VAL A 524 -21.40 3.22 0.02
CA VAL A 524 -20.87 2.16 0.89
C VAL A 524 -19.35 2.11 0.85
N THR A 525 -18.74 2.28 -0.32
CA THR A 525 -17.27 2.28 -0.47
C THR A 525 -16.64 3.50 0.20
N SER A 526 -17.31 4.66 0.19
CA SER A 526 -16.85 5.84 0.95
C SER A 526 -16.91 5.64 2.46
N LEU A 527 -17.77 4.72 2.94
CA LEU A 527 -17.87 4.34 4.35
C LEU A 527 -16.87 3.24 4.75
N VAL A 528 -16.45 2.43 3.79
CA VAL A 528 -15.60 1.24 4.00
C VAL A 528 -14.13 1.49 3.60
N THR A 529 -13.85 2.48 2.75
CA THR A 529 -12.46 2.86 2.44
C THR A 529 -11.68 3.19 3.70
N CYS A 530 -10.53 2.58 3.79
CA CYS A 530 -9.62 2.76 4.92
C CYS A 530 -9.19 4.22 5.05
N LYS A 531 -9.84 4.94 5.96
CA LYS A 531 -9.46 6.34 6.29
C LYS A 531 -8.03 6.46 6.84
N SER A 532 -7.41 5.35 7.25
CA SER A 532 -6.01 5.33 7.65
C SER A 532 -5.04 5.33 6.47
N CYS A 533 -5.48 4.85 5.29
CA CYS A 533 -4.72 4.96 4.04
C CYS A 533 -4.94 6.31 3.35
N GLU A 534 -6.03 7.01 3.69
CA GLU A 534 -6.32 8.36 3.22
C GLU A 534 -5.66 9.45 4.11
N GLY A 535 -5.14 9.07 5.26
CA GLY A 535 -4.49 9.96 6.23
C GLY A 535 -2.99 10.04 6.09
#